data_bda78fbd51c584e305834f6cd30030cc
#
_entry.id   bda78fbd51c584e305834f6cd30030cc
#
_cell.length_a   1.000
_cell.length_b   1.000
_cell.length_c   1.000
_cell.angle_alpha   90.00
_cell.angle_beta   90.00
_cell.angle_gamma   90.00
#
_symmetry.space_group_name_H-M   'P 1'
#
loop_
_entity.id
_entity.type
_entity.pdbx_description
1 polymer ?
#
loop_
_entity_poly.entity_id
_entity_poly.type
_entity_poly.pdbx_seq_one_letter_code
_entity_poly.pdbx_strand_id
1 'polypeptide(L)'
;VGYIDLLVRDKITGELIIIDHKSASIKILKNGNISKTDQKHFLEFKRQLYLYSIAVIKEFGPVSKLKWNMFKDQKWIEIPWKKEEYDEAIKWAEDTLKLIENEKEWLPKQEFYYCNYLCGQRNHACEYKPQPVKREEDTNDSRHYNPETESYE
;
A
#
# COMPACT_ATOMS: atom_id res chain seq x y z
N VAL A 1 -16.58 -5.49 -4.69
CA VAL A 1 -17.22 -4.89 -3.50
C VAL A 1 -16.11 -4.32 -2.62
N GLY A 2 -16.27 -3.08 -2.16
CA GLY A 2 -15.37 -2.43 -1.21
C GLY A 2 -16.14 -1.99 0.03
N TYR A 3 -15.44 -1.85 1.14
CA TYR A 3 -16.03 -1.37 2.40
C TYR A 3 -15.33 -0.08 2.80
N ILE A 4 -16.11 0.91 3.20
CA ILE A 4 -15.62 2.17 3.75
C ILE A 4 -15.57 2.02 5.26
N ASP A 5 -14.40 2.20 5.87
CA ASP A 5 -14.25 2.02 7.31
C ASP A 5 -15.07 3.06 8.08
N LEU A 6 -15.02 4.33 7.63
CA LEU A 6 -15.75 5.40 8.30
C LEU A 6 -16.04 6.55 7.32
N LEU A 7 -17.31 6.97 7.27
CA LEU A 7 -17.75 8.20 6.60
C LEU A 7 -18.28 9.14 7.65
N VAL A 8 -17.75 10.35 7.71
CA VAL A 8 -18.18 11.36 8.67
C VAL A 8 -18.63 12.63 7.96
N ARG A 9 -19.57 13.31 8.59
CA ARG A 9 -19.98 14.66 8.21
C ARG A 9 -19.56 15.63 9.31
N ASP A 10 -18.76 16.63 8.94
CA ASP A 10 -18.39 17.70 9.85
C ASP A 10 -19.63 18.45 10.30
N LYS A 11 -19.81 18.61 11.62
CA LYS A 11 -21.03 19.23 12.17
C LYS A 11 -21.11 20.74 11.94
N ILE A 12 -19.97 21.38 11.72
CA ILE A 12 -19.89 22.83 11.55
C ILE A 12 -19.99 23.19 10.07
N THR A 13 -19.18 22.51 9.22
CA THR A 13 -19.09 22.83 7.78
C THR A 13 -20.06 22.03 6.93
N GLY A 14 -20.60 20.90 7.43
CA GLY A 14 -21.41 19.97 6.67
C GLY A 14 -20.61 19.10 5.70
N GLU A 15 -19.31 19.26 5.62
CA GLU A 15 -18.42 18.56 4.69
C GLU A 15 -18.36 17.06 4.96
N LEU A 16 -18.28 16.27 3.90
CA LEU A 16 -18.06 14.83 3.97
C LEU A 16 -16.57 14.49 3.93
N ILE A 17 -16.15 13.61 4.84
CA ILE A 17 -14.79 13.13 4.97
C ILE A 17 -14.82 11.61 4.95
N ILE A 18 -14.05 11.01 4.05
CA ILE A 18 -13.84 9.54 4.01
C ILE A 18 -12.59 9.23 4.84
N ILE A 19 -12.72 8.33 5.78
CA ILE A 19 -11.66 7.92 6.68
C ILE A 19 -11.40 6.43 6.51
N ASP A 20 -10.14 6.05 6.45
CA ASP A 20 -9.69 4.69 6.37
C ASP A 20 -8.62 4.42 7.46
N HIS A 21 -8.67 3.24 8.06
CA HIS A 21 -7.81 2.84 9.16
C HIS A 21 -6.68 1.94 8.66
N LYS A 22 -5.44 2.36 8.86
CA LYS A 22 -4.25 1.61 8.41
C LYS A 22 -3.36 1.19 9.57
N SER A 23 -3.03 -0.10 9.60
CA SER A 23 -2.00 -0.64 10.50
C SER A 23 -0.58 -0.43 9.97
N ALA A 24 -0.44 0.00 8.70
CA ALA A 24 0.84 0.33 8.07
C ALA A 24 1.40 1.66 8.61
N SER A 25 2.70 1.87 8.42
CA SER A 25 3.37 3.15 8.66
C SER A 25 3.66 3.88 7.37
N ILE A 26 3.49 5.20 7.36
CA ILE A 26 3.90 6.08 6.28
C ILE A 26 4.82 7.16 6.84
N LYS A 27 6.07 7.18 6.37
CA LYS A 27 7.06 8.16 6.81
C LYS A 27 6.82 9.51 6.14
N ILE A 28 6.47 10.49 6.94
CA ILE A 28 6.39 11.89 6.53
C ILE A 28 7.71 12.57 6.88
N LEU A 29 8.30 13.24 5.90
CA LEU A 29 9.55 13.99 6.06
C LEU A 29 9.29 15.33 6.79
N LYS A 30 10.35 15.98 7.27
CA LYS A 30 10.24 17.28 7.97
C LYS A 30 9.60 18.40 7.14
N ASN A 31 9.68 18.30 5.82
CA ASN A 31 9.04 19.21 4.87
C ASN A 31 7.57 18.88 4.56
N GLY A 32 6.98 17.90 5.26
CA GLY A 32 5.60 17.46 5.05
C GLY A 32 5.38 16.46 3.90
N ASN A 33 6.39 16.15 3.12
CA ASN A 33 6.28 15.20 2.01
C ASN A 33 6.36 13.75 2.48
N ILE A 34 5.70 12.86 1.75
CA ILE A 34 5.85 11.42 1.94
C ILE A 34 7.25 10.99 1.49
N SER A 35 7.91 10.11 2.25
CA SER A 35 9.23 9.58 1.88
C SER A 35 9.18 8.85 0.53
N LYS A 36 10.28 8.87 -0.22
CA LYS A 36 10.35 8.22 -1.55
C LYS A 36 10.04 6.72 -1.48
N THR A 37 10.42 6.05 -0.39
CA THR A 37 10.16 4.63 -0.16
C THR A 37 8.67 4.33 -0.01
N ASP A 38 7.90 5.27 0.52
CA ASP A 38 6.49 5.06 0.85
C ASP A 38 5.53 5.67 -0.16
N GLN A 39 6.04 6.42 -1.16
CA GLN A 39 5.21 7.09 -2.18
C GLN A 39 4.31 6.11 -2.94
N LYS A 40 4.85 4.97 -3.37
CA LYS A 40 4.06 3.94 -4.07
C LYS A 40 2.92 3.43 -3.18
N HIS A 41 3.22 3.09 -1.95
CA HIS A 41 2.25 2.57 -0.98
C HIS A 41 1.16 3.62 -0.64
N PHE A 42 1.57 4.87 -0.44
CA PHE A 42 0.64 5.96 -0.21
C PHE A 42 -0.26 6.25 -1.42
N LEU A 43 0.25 6.10 -2.64
CA LEU A 43 -0.54 6.21 -3.86
C LEU A 43 -1.64 5.14 -3.92
N GLU A 44 -1.35 3.91 -3.51
CA GLU A 44 -2.33 2.83 -3.42
C GLU A 44 -3.44 3.18 -2.41
N PHE A 45 -3.08 3.71 -1.24
CA PHE A 45 -4.04 4.20 -0.26
C PHE A 45 -4.92 5.34 -0.79
N LYS A 46 -4.33 6.30 -1.51
CA LYS A 46 -5.06 7.39 -2.15
C LYS A 46 -6.08 6.86 -3.15
N ARG A 47 -5.67 6.00 -4.08
CA ARG A 47 -6.56 5.39 -5.08
C ARG A 47 -7.77 4.71 -4.43
N GLN A 48 -7.55 3.96 -3.37
CA GLN A 48 -8.63 3.29 -2.64
C GLN A 48 -9.70 4.29 -2.20
N LEU A 49 -9.32 5.39 -1.55
CA LEU A 49 -10.29 6.37 -1.06
C LEU A 49 -10.94 7.18 -2.17
N TYR A 50 -10.22 7.48 -3.26
CA TYR A 50 -10.82 8.10 -4.43
C TYR A 50 -11.85 7.19 -5.11
N LEU A 51 -11.59 5.89 -5.21
CA LEU A 51 -12.57 4.94 -5.73
C LEU A 51 -13.80 4.81 -4.81
N TYR A 52 -13.60 4.84 -3.50
CA TYR A 52 -14.72 4.88 -2.54
C TYR A 52 -15.55 6.15 -2.67
N SER A 53 -14.94 7.27 -3.00
CA SER A 53 -15.67 8.54 -3.18
C SER A 53 -16.67 8.52 -4.34
N ILE A 54 -16.57 7.56 -5.29
CA ILE A 54 -17.57 7.39 -6.36
C ILE A 54 -18.95 7.13 -5.77
N ALA A 55 -19.07 6.13 -4.89
CA ALA A 55 -20.32 5.77 -4.24
C ALA A 55 -20.78 6.87 -3.26
N VAL A 56 -19.83 7.43 -2.49
CA VAL A 56 -20.15 8.49 -1.52
C VAL A 56 -20.70 9.75 -2.20
N ILE A 57 -20.08 10.19 -3.28
CA ILE A 57 -20.54 11.39 -4.01
C ILE A 57 -21.95 11.15 -4.59
N LYS A 58 -22.20 9.96 -5.11
CA LYS A 58 -23.49 9.60 -5.69
C LYS A 58 -24.63 9.56 -4.66
N GLU A 59 -24.34 9.05 -3.45
CA GLU A 59 -25.40 8.79 -2.45
C GLU A 59 -25.52 9.89 -1.39
N PHE A 60 -24.41 10.54 -1.01
CA PHE A 60 -24.36 11.44 0.14
C PHE A 60 -23.98 12.87 -0.21
N GLY A 61 -23.41 13.10 -1.42
CA GLY A 61 -22.97 14.41 -1.88
C GLY A 61 -21.45 14.57 -1.89
N PRO A 62 -20.95 15.80 -2.14
CA PRO A 62 -19.53 16.04 -2.39
C PRO A 62 -18.67 15.72 -1.18
N VAL A 63 -17.52 15.07 -1.46
CA VAL A 63 -16.46 14.78 -0.49
C VAL A 63 -15.47 15.94 -0.50
N SER A 64 -15.08 16.41 0.67
CA SER A 64 -14.09 17.50 0.81
C SER A 64 -12.69 17.01 1.13
N LYS A 65 -12.57 15.90 1.87
CA LYS A 65 -11.30 15.41 2.40
C LYS A 65 -11.22 13.89 2.42
N LEU A 66 -9.99 13.40 2.28
CA LEU A 66 -9.63 12.01 2.49
C LEU A 66 -8.67 11.94 3.68
N LYS A 67 -8.87 10.97 4.57
CA LYS A 67 -8.13 10.90 5.83
C LYS A 67 -7.73 9.46 6.17
N TRP A 68 -6.54 9.28 6.68
CA TRP A 68 -6.05 8.00 7.17
C TRP A 68 -5.69 8.08 8.65
N ASN A 69 -6.20 7.13 9.41
CA ASN A 69 -5.78 6.89 10.79
C ASN A 69 -4.68 5.83 10.79
N MET A 70 -3.43 6.26 10.97
CA MET A 70 -2.26 5.39 10.99
C MET A 70 -2.05 4.86 12.41
N PHE A 71 -2.64 3.72 12.75
CA PHE A 71 -2.63 3.18 14.11
C PHE A 71 -1.23 2.97 14.67
N LYS A 72 -0.34 2.39 13.87
CA LYS A 72 1.02 2.09 14.28
C LYS A 72 1.80 3.35 14.67
N ASP A 73 1.57 4.43 13.95
CA ASP A 73 2.27 5.69 14.14
C ASP A 73 1.50 6.66 15.04
N GLN A 74 0.28 6.29 15.48
CA GLN A 74 -0.63 7.12 16.29
C GLN A 74 -0.83 8.51 15.69
N LYS A 75 -0.94 8.60 14.36
CA LYS A 75 -1.08 9.88 13.65
C LYS A 75 -2.13 9.82 12.57
N TRP A 76 -2.57 11.00 12.18
CA TRP A 76 -3.50 11.21 11.08
C TRP A 76 -2.76 11.78 9.87
N ILE A 77 -3.15 11.31 8.68
CA ILE A 77 -2.77 11.92 7.40
C ILE A 77 -4.07 12.39 6.75
N GLU A 78 -4.10 13.63 6.30
CA GLU A 78 -5.27 14.23 5.67
C GLU A 78 -4.85 14.93 4.39
N ILE A 79 -5.64 14.77 3.34
CA ILE A 79 -5.50 15.52 2.09
C ILE A 79 -6.86 16.08 1.64
N PRO A 80 -6.89 17.21 0.96
CA PRO A 80 -8.11 17.69 0.32
C PRO A 80 -8.48 16.74 -0.83
N TRP A 81 -9.78 16.54 -1.03
CA TRP A 81 -10.27 15.85 -2.21
C TRP A 81 -10.07 16.74 -3.44
N LYS A 82 -9.55 16.18 -4.56
CA LYS A 82 -9.28 16.88 -5.79
C LYS A 82 -9.86 16.12 -6.98
N LYS A 83 -10.52 16.85 -7.87
CA LYS A 83 -11.18 16.27 -9.05
C LYS A 83 -10.17 15.59 -9.98
N GLU A 84 -9.01 16.19 -10.18
CA GLU A 84 -7.95 15.67 -11.05
C GLU A 84 -7.46 14.29 -10.56
N GLU A 85 -7.19 14.17 -9.26
CA GLU A 85 -6.74 12.90 -8.65
C GLU A 85 -7.85 11.84 -8.64
N TYR A 86 -9.12 12.27 -8.54
CA TYR A 86 -10.27 11.39 -8.68
C TYR A 86 -10.38 10.83 -10.10
N ASP A 87 -10.23 11.68 -11.13
CA ASP A 87 -10.29 11.25 -12.53
C ASP A 87 -9.12 10.32 -12.88
N GLU A 88 -7.92 10.58 -12.33
CA GLU A 88 -6.78 9.67 -12.43
C GLU A 88 -7.06 8.30 -11.82
N ALA A 89 -7.71 8.26 -10.65
CA ALA A 89 -8.05 7.01 -10.00
C ALA A 89 -9.09 6.19 -10.79
N ILE A 90 -10.10 6.85 -11.38
CA ILE A 90 -11.08 6.22 -12.27
C ILE A 90 -10.38 5.66 -13.50
N LYS A 91 -9.58 6.48 -14.18
CA LYS A 91 -8.84 6.05 -15.36
C LYS A 91 -7.96 4.85 -15.07
N TRP A 92 -7.22 4.88 -13.95
CA TRP A 92 -6.41 3.74 -13.53
C TRP A 92 -7.24 2.46 -13.34
N ALA A 93 -8.44 2.57 -12.75
CA ALA A 93 -9.33 1.42 -12.57
C ALA A 93 -9.84 0.88 -13.91
N GLU A 94 -10.25 1.76 -14.84
CA GLU A 94 -10.71 1.39 -16.18
C GLU A 94 -9.58 0.71 -16.98
N ASP A 95 -8.38 1.27 -16.95
CA ASP A 95 -7.23 0.70 -17.65
C ASP A 95 -6.83 -0.65 -17.04
N THR A 96 -6.91 -0.80 -15.72
CA THR A 96 -6.68 -2.07 -15.03
C THR A 96 -7.73 -3.12 -15.42
N LEU A 97 -9.01 -2.76 -15.51
CA LEU A 97 -10.07 -3.66 -15.97
C LEU A 97 -9.82 -4.15 -17.39
N LYS A 98 -9.42 -3.25 -18.30
CA LYS A 98 -9.08 -3.64 -19.69
C LYS A 98 -7.90 -4.62 -19.73
N LEU A 99 -6.88 -4.41 -18.87
CA LEU A 99 -5.76 -5.36 -18.76
C LEU A 99 -6.24 -6.73 -18.28
N ILE A 100 -7.11 -6.76 -17.27
CA ILE A 100 -7.69 -8.00 -16.74
C ILE A 100 -8.52 -8.72 -17.81
N GLU A 101 -9.37 -8.00 -18.55
CA GLU A 101 -10.22 -8.57 -19.59
C GLU A 101 -9.43 -9.12 -20.79
N ASN A 102 -8.27 -8.55 -21.09
CA ASN A 102 -7.41 -8.97 -22.19
C ASN A 102 -6.36 -10.01 -21.79
N GLU A 103 -6.18 -10.26 -20.48
CA GLU A 103 -5.20 -11.24 -19.99
C GLU A 103 -5.67 -12.66 -20.30
N LYS A 104 -4.81 -13.41 -21.00
CA LYS A 104 -5.06 -14.81 -21.38
C LYS A 104 -4.31 -15.81 -20.53
N GLU A 105 -3.20 -15.38 -19.93
CA GLU A 105 -2.31 -16.23 -19.15
C GLU A 105 -2.12 -15.65 -17.75
N TRP A 106 -2.86 -16.20 -16.80
CA TRP A 106 -2.77 -15.79 -15.39
C TRP A 106 -1.57 -16.44 -14.70
N LEU A 107 -0.38 -15.93 -14.98
CA LEU A 107 0.82 -16.41 -14.32
C LEU A 107 0.86 -15.97 -12.85
N PRO A 108 1.29 -16.84 -11.93
CA PRO A 108 1.43 -16.46 -10.52
C PRO A 108 2.52 -15.41 -10.33
N LYS A 109 2.30 -14.53 -9.37
CA LYS A 109 3.30 -13.53 -8.99
C LYS A 109 4.51 -14.22 -8.36
N GLN A 110 5.66 -14.09 -9.02
CA GLN A 110 6.93 -14.68 -8.59
C GLN A 110 7.69 -13.67 -7.72
N GLU A 111 7.21 -13.44 -6.51
CA GLU A 111 7.89 -12.59 -5.54
C GLU A 111 8.69 -13.44 -4.55
N PHE A 112 10.02 -13.23 -4.49
CA PHE A 112 10.94 -14.04 -3.70
C PHE A 112 10.50 -14.20 -2.24
N TYR A 113 10.23 -13.09 -1.56
CA TYR A 113 9.83 -13.11 -0.15
C TYR A 113 8.50 -13.86 0.06
N TYR A 114 7.48 -13.53 -0.73
CA TYR A 114 6.18 -14.18 -0.64
C TYR A 114 6.29 -15.68 -0.90
N CYS A 115 6.94 -16.07 -2.00
CA CYS A 115 7.05 -17.47 -2.41
C CYS A 115 7.85 -18.33 -1.41
N ASN A 116 8.87 -17.76 -0.77
CA ASN A 116 9.75 -18.51 0.13
C ASN A 116 9.29 -18.51 1.59
N TYR A 117 8.54 -17.50 2.04
CA TYR A 117 8.21 -17.35 3.45
C TYR A 117 6.71 -17.38 3.75
N LEU A 118 5.85 -16.89 2.86
CA LEU A 118 4.43 -16.72 3.12
C LEU A 118 3.52 -17.68 2.35
N CYS A 119 3.94 -18.15 1.18
CA CYS A 119 3.14 -19.01 0.33
C CYS A 119 2.92 -20.38 0.98
N GLY A 120 1.67 -20.86 1.02
CA GLY A 120 1.34 -22.21 1.51
C GLY A 120 2.02 -23.33 0.73
N GLN A 121 2.35 -23.10 -0.54
CA GLN A 121 3.06 -24.05 -1.41
C GLN A 121 4.60 -23.96 -1.32
N ARG A 122 5.15 -23.15 -0.42
CA ARG A 122 6.60 -22.91 -0.31
C ARG A 122 7.44 -24.17 -0.11
N ASN A 123 6.88 -25.19 0.53
CA ASN A 123 7.54 -26.44 0.83
C ASN A 123 7.24 -27.55 -0.18
N HIS A 124 6.43 -27.27 -1.21
CA HIS A 124 6.09 -28.20 -2.28
C HIS A 124 6.85 -27.85 -3.55
N ALA A 125 6.88 -28.78 -4.50
CA ALA A 125 7.50 -28.57 -5.81
C ALA A 125 6.66 -27.58 -6.63
N CYS A 126 6.92 -26.27 -6.47
CA CYS A 126 6.28 -25.21 -7.22
C CYS A 126 7.23 -24.75 -8.33
N GLU A 127 6.83 -24.95 -9.58
CA GLU A 127 7.60 -24.55 -10.77
C GLU A 127 7.83 -23.03 -10.88
N TYR A 128 6.94 -22.24 -10.26
CA TYR A 128 6.99 -20.77 -10.28
C TYR A 128 7.79 -20.18 -9.09
N LYS A 129 8.32 -21.02 -8.21
CA LYS A 129 9.09 -20.53 -7.07
C LYS A 129 10.42 -19.95 -7.53
N PRO A 130 10.69 -18.64 -7.32
CA PRO A 130 11.96 -18.03 -7.69
C PRO A 130 13.10 -18.69 -6.91
N GLN A 131 14.13 -19.10 -7.61
CA GLN A 131 15.34 -19.60 -6.99
C GLN A 131 16.13 -18.45 -6.37
N PRO A 132 16.81 -18.66 -5.24
CA PRO A 132 17.72 -17.65 -4.71
C PRO A 132 18.76 -17.33 -5.78
N VAL A 133 18.92 -16.05 -6.09
CA VAL A 133 20.02 -15.60 -6.95
C VAL A 133 21.31 -16.02 -6.22
N LYS A 134 22.06 -16.96 -6.79
CA LYS A 134 23.42 -17.25 -6.31
C LYS A 134 24.19 -15.94 -6.48
N ARG A 135 24.48 -15.25 -5.37
CA ARG A 135 25.51 -14.23 -5.40
C ARG A 135 26.79 -14.94 -5.81
N GLU A 136 27.38 -14.49 -6.89
CA GLU A 136 28.79 -14.84 -7.15
C GLU A 136 29.51 -14.47 -5.87
N GLU A 137 30.17 -15.44 -5.27
CA GLU A 137 30.88 -15.26 -4.01
C GLU A 137 31.85 -14.10 -4.19
N ASP A 138 31.55 -12.97 -3.53
CA ASP A 138 32.56 -11.96 -3.27
C ASP A 138 33.63 -12.61 -2.41
N THR A 139 34.66 -13.17 -3.07
CA THR A 139 35.82 -13.80 -2.46
C THR A 139 36.71 -12.78 -1.77
N ASN A 140 36.14 -11.83 -1.02
CA ASN A 140 36.94 -10.93 -0.19
C ASN A 140 36.13 -10.19 0.89
N ASP A 141 35.50 -10.90 1.85
CA ASP A 141 35.19 -10.27 3.14
C ASP A 141 35.35 -11.30 4.28
N SER A 142 36.59 -11.31 4.82
CA SER A 142 36.99 -12.10 6.01
C SER A 142 36.50 -11.39 7.29
N ARG A 143 35.21 -11.04 7.40
CA ARG A 143 34.64 -10.65 8.70
C ARG A 143 33.93 -11.84 9.31
N HIS A 144 34.67 -12.63 10.10
CA HIS A 144 34.11 -13.60 11.01
C HIS A 144 33.21 -12.89 12.04
N TYR A 145 31.92 -13.12 11.96
CA TYR A 145 31.01 -12.85 13.06
C TYR A 145 31.34 -13.86 14.19
N ASN A 146 31.84 -13.37 15.31
CA ASN A 146 32.07 -14.17 16.50
C ASN A 146 30.93 -13.93 17.50
N PRO A 147 30.04 -14.91 17.76
CA PRO A 147 28.88 -14.74 18.63
C PRO A 147 29.19 -14.79 20.13
N GLU A 148 30.47 -14.86 20.56
CA GLU A 148 30.81 -15.09 21.96
C GLU A 148 31.21 -13.83 22.79
N THR A 149 30.98 -12.62 22.27
CA THR A 149 31.42 -11.39 23.00
C THR A 149 30.30 -10.42 23.37
N GLU A 150 29.09 -10.84 23.61
CA GLU A 150 28.09 -10.02 24.32
C GLU A 150 27.90 -10.53 25.75
N SER A 151 28.80 -10.12 26.65
CA SER A 151 28.53 -10.07 28.09
C SER A 151 27.95 -8.69 28.41
N TYR A 152 26.72 -8.67 28.89
CA TYR A 152 26.08 -7.48 29.44
C TYR A 152 26.73 -7.17 30.82
N GLU A 153 27.26 -5.96 30.98
CA GLU A 153 27.38 -5.25 32.25
C GLU A 153 26.39 -4.07 32.27
#